data_f892e499e3ce48b6f3760224fa020e1e
#
_entry.id   f892e499e3ce48b6f3760224fa020e1e
#
_cell.length_a   1.000
_cell.length_b   1.000
_cell.length_c   1.000
_cell.angle_alpha   90.00
_cell.angle_beta   90.00
_cell.angle_gamma   90.00
#
_symmetry.space_group_name_H-M   'P 1'
#
loop_
_entity.id
_entity.type
_entity.pdbx_description
1 polymer ?
#
loop_
_entity_poly.entity_id
_entity_poly.type
_entity_poly.pdbx_seq_one_letter_code
_entity_poly.pdbx_strand_id
1 'polypeptide(L)'
;MDLGLDDIQPNTPITLAVDASGVKVANSGDWIRRVWKKRKGYLKIHVAVDVKSGEIVAMEVTSERVGDSRMFQPLVEAAMKIRSICRVTADGALDSKKCFTFLAKYGIDPAIKVRKNSVAKSRGCPARKQAVAEQLKDYKAWRCKHQYGQRWKAETVFSTLKRIFGEHVNAKKYVNMVQEMLLKAALYNQLTEMTANLSPKPL
;
A
#
# COMPACT_ATOMS: atom_id res chain seq x y z
N MET A 1 15.07 -2.00 8.74
CA MET A 1 15.84 -1.69 7.51
C MET A 1 15.35 -0.33 7.05
N ASP A 2 16.26 0.59 6.83
CA ASP A 2 15.96 1.92 6.34
C ASP A 2 15.58 1.84 4.85
N LEU A 3 14.50 2.51 4.46
CA LEU A 3 14.03 2.57 3.07
C LEU A 3 14.64 3.75 2.30
N GLY A 4 15.68 4.41 2.85
CA GLY A 4 16.39 5.52 2.22
C GLY A 4 15.51 6.78 2.10
N LEU A 5 14.86 7.18 3.19
CA LEU A 5 13.89 8.29 3.22
C LEU A 5 14.47 9.57 3.88
N ASP A 6 15.78 9.70 3.93
CA ASP A 6 16.46 10.65 4.83
C ASP A 6 16.30 12.15 4.52
N ASP A 7 15.86 12.57 3.32
CA ASP A 7 15.94 13.98 2.91
C ASP A 7 14.63 14.68 2.50
N ILE A 8 13.46 14.10 2.78
CA ILE A 8 12.21 14.73 2.34
C ILE A 8 11.61 15.56 3.46
N GLN A 9 11.28 16.80 3.16
CA GLN A 9 10.72 17.82 4.06
C GLN A 9 9.69 17.26 5.06
N PRO A 10 9.95 17.24 6.38
CA PRO A 10 9.18 16.46 7.37
C PRO A 10 7.79 17.03 7.66
N ASN A 11 7.41 18.19 7.14
CA ASN A 11 6.25 18.93 7.63
C ASN A 11 5.03 19.00 6.70
N THR A 12 5.09 18.49 5.47
CA THR A 12 3.92 18.51 4.59
C THR A 12 3.17 17.19 4.71
N PRO A 13 1.88 17.18 5.16
CA PRO A 13 1.11 15.96 5.24
C PRO A 13 0.91 15.32 3.87
N ILE A 14 1.15 14.00 3.78
CA ILE A 14 1.07 13.25 2.53
C ILE A 14 -0.23 12.46 2.40
N THR A 15 -0.59 12.13 1.17
CA THR A 15 -1.62 11.14 0.86
C THR A 15 -0.96 9.80 0.54
N LEU A 16 -1.36 8.75 1.27
CA LEU A 16 -0.90 7.38 1.00
C LEU A 16 -1.85 6.63 0.06
N ALA A 17 -1.29 5.89 -0.88
CA ALA A 17 -1.98 4.80 -1.56
C ALA A 17 -1.55 3.47 -0.95
N VAL A 18 -2.51 2.71 -0.41
CA VAL A 18 -2.27 1.39 0.19
C VAL A 18 -2.82 0.30 -0.70
N ASP A 19 -1.98 -0.65 -1.06
CA ASP A 19 -2.36 -1.79 -1.89
C ASP A 19 -1.44 -3.00 -1.64
N ALA A 20 -1.81 -4.17 -2.18
CA ALA A 20 -1.03 -5.40 -2.06
C ALA A 20 -0.90 -6.12 -3.40
N SER A 21 0.25 -6.77 -3.61
CA SER A 21 0.51 -7.56 -4.81
C SER A 21 1.24 -8.85 -4.49
N GLY A 22 0.98 -9.89 -5.30
CA GLY A 22 1.73 -11.15 -5.24
C GLY A 22 3.07 -11.07 -5.97
N VAL A 23 4.09 -11.68 -5.39
CA VAL A 23 5.41 -11.89 -5.99
C VAL A 23 5.71 -13.38 -6.02
N LYS A 24 6.12 -13.90 -7.17
CA LYS A 24 6.45 -15.30 -7.35
C LYS A 24 7.77 -15.64 -6.62
N VAL A 25 7.87 -16.83 -6.07
CA VAL A 25 9.15 -17.32 -5.55
C VAL A 25 9.82 -18.16 -6.64
N ALA A 26 11.01 -17.74 -7.08
CA ALA A 26 11.81 -18.49 -8.04
C ALA A 26 12.23 -19.82 -7.39
N ASN A 27 12.35 -20.87 -8.21
CA ASN A 27 12.75 -22.21 -7.77
C ASN A 27 11.84 -22.83 -6.66
N SER A 28 10.59 -22.43 -6.66
CA SER A 28 9.60 -22.82 -5.64
C SER A 28 9.11 -24.27 -5.77
N GLY A 29 9.73 -25.09 -6.63
CA GLY A 29 9.21 -26.41 -6.95
C GLY A 29 8.92 -27.26 -5.73
N ASP A 30 9.94 -27.67 -4.97
CA ASP A 30 9.74 -28.68 -3.93
C ASP A 30 9.70 -28.14 -2.51
N TRP A 31 10.45 -27.11 -2.17
CA TRP A 31 10.50 -26.62 -0.80
C TRP A 31 9.20 -25.95 -0.36
N ILE A 32 8.64 -25.08 -1.20
CA ILE A 32 7.36 -24.41 -0.91
C ILE A 32 6.19 -25.38 -0.94
N ARG A 33 6.24 -26.39 -1.82
CA ARG A 33 5.26 -27.50 -1.79
C ARG A 33 5.27 -28.23 -0.44
N ARG A 34 6.45 -28.51 0.14
CA ARG A 34 6.58 -29.20 1.43
C ARG A 34 6.13 -28.34 2.61
N VAL A 35 6.55 -27.08 2.65
CA VAL A 35 6.28 -26.20 3.81
C VAL A 35 4.86 -25.63 3.77
N TRP A 36 4.37 -25.23 2.60
CA TRP A 36 3.07 -24.55 2.49
C TRP A 36 1.95 -25.39 1.89
N LYS A 37 2.23 -26.63 1.54
CA LYS A 37 1.27 -27.61 0.95
C LYS A 37 0.48 -27.06 -0.24
N LYS A 38 1.06 -26.11 -1.02
CA LYS A 38 0.44 -25.48 -2.17
C LYS A 38 1.29 -25.60 -3.44
N ARG A 39 0.60 -25.67 -4.58
CA ARG A 39 1.23 -25.85 -5.90
C ARG A 39 1.99 -24.61 -6.41
N LYS A 40 1.68 -23.40 -5.89
CA LYS A 40 2.33 -22.14 -6.29
C LYS A 40 2.63 -21.34 -5.01
N GLY A 41 3.89 -21.05 -4.77
CA GLY A 41 4.31 -20.19 -3.66
C GLY A 41 4.36 -18.75 -4.13
N TYR A 42 3.58 -17.90 -3.48
CA TYR A 42 3.65 -16.45 -3.62
C TYR A 42 3.96 -15.84 -2.27
N LEU A 43 4.81 -14.83 -2.28
CA LEU A 43 4.85 -13.84 -1.21
C LEU A 43 3.82 -12.77 -1.54
N LYS A 44 3.24 -12.18 -0.53
CA LYS A 44 2.39 -11.03 -0.65
C LYS A 44 3.13 -9.82 -0.11
N ILE A 45 3.26 -8.80 -0.94
CA ILE A 45 3.84 -7.51 -0.56
C ILE A 45 2.71 -6.51 -0.39
N HIS A 46 2.72 -5.81 0.75
CA HIS A 46 1.80 -4.73 1.07
C HIS A 46 2.62 -3.45 1.09
N VAL A 47 2.17 -2.42 0.38
CA VAL A 47 2.88 -1.14 0.30
C VAL A 47 1.98 0.02 0.70
N ALA A 48 2.59 1.01 1.34
CA ALA A 48 2.06 2.35 1.50
C ALA A 48 2.94 3.31 0.70
N VAL A 49 2.38 3.90 -0.33
CA VAL A 49 3.09 4.74 -1.31
C VAL A 49 2.62 6.18 -1.15
N ASP A 50 3.54 7.14 -1.09
CA ASP A 50 3.20 8.54 -1.24
C ASP A 50 2.75 8.80 -2.69
N VAL A 51 1.52 9.26 -2.86
CA VAL A 51 0.94 9.48 -4.20
C VAL A 51 1.61 10.61 -4.97
N LYS A 52 2.27 11.53 -4.29
CA LYS A 52 2.95 12.68 -4.90
C LYS A 52 4.34 12.29 -5.43
N SER A 53 5.19 11.75 -4.58
CA SER A 53 6.56 11.35 -4.96
C SER A 53 6.59 10.00 -5.68
N GLY A 54 5.68 9.08 -5.36
CA GLY A 54 5.71 7.68 -5.79
C GLY A 54 6.62 6.81 -4.94
N GLU A 55 7.15 7.32 -3.84
CA GLU A 55 8.01 6.57 -2.92
C GLU A 55 7.24 5.58 -2.07
N ILE A 56 7.87 4.46 -1.79
CA ILE A 56 7.38 3.47 -0.84
C ILE A 56 7.74 3.93 0.57
N VAL A 57 6.77 4.45 1.31
CA VAL A 57 6.95 4.94 2.69
C VAL A 57 7.00 3.78 3.68
N ALA A 58 6.19 2.75 3.46
CA ALA A 58 6.24 1.52 4.26
C ALA A 58 5.95 0.30 3.39
N MET A 59 6.58 -0.83 3.74
CA MET A 59 6.37 -2.13 3.09
C MET A 59 6.34 -3.24 4.12
N GLU A 60 5.40 -4.16 3.95
CA GLU A 60 5.31 -5.41 4.69
C GLU A 60 5.27 -6.60 3.74
N VAL A 61 6.00 -7.66 4.08
CA VAL A 61 6.07 -8.88 3.29
C VAL A 61 5.48 -10.03 4.08
N THR A 62 4.47 -10.67 3.53
CA THR A 62 3.75 -11.76 4.20
C THR A 62 3.61 -12.99 3.31
N SER A 63 3.15 -14.08 3.90
CA SER A 63 2.69 -15.22 3.11
C SER A 63 1.36 -14.88 2.41
N GLU A 64 1.03 -15.57 1.34
CA GLU A 64 -0.24 -15.41 0.60
C GLU A 64 -1.50 -15.60 1.47
N ARG A 65 -1.37 -16.24 2.65
CA ARG A 65 -2.49 -16.51 3.57
C ARG A 65 -2.91 -15.29 4.38
N VAL A 66 -2.10 -14.26 4.44
CA VAL A 66 -2.40 -13.05 5.21
C VAL A 66 -3.29 -12.13 4.39
N GLY A 67 -4.47 -11.82 4.93
CA GLY A 67 -5.42 -10.90 4.28
C GLY A 67 -4.97 -9.45 4.38
N ASP A 68 -5.25 -8.65 3.34
CA ASP A 68 -4.82 -7.24 3.23
C ASP A 68 -5.31 -6.38 4.41
N SER A 69 -6.53 -6.61 4.85
CA SER A 69 -7.12 -5.87 5.98
C SER A 69 -6.38 -6.08 7.31
N ARG A 70 -5.63 -7.18 7.47
CA ARG A 70 -4.79 -7.43 8.67
C ARG A 70 -3.53 -6.59 8.65
N MET A 71 -2.98 -6.32 7.47
CA MET A 71 -1.74 -5.56 7.30
C MET A 71 -1.97 -4.06 7.16
N PHE A 72 -3.22 -3.61 6.98
CA PHE A 72 -3.55 -2.21 6.79
C PHE A 72 -3.08 -1.33 7.96
N GLN A 73 -3.48 -1.67 9.18
CA GLN A 73 -3.13 -0.87 10.36
C GLN A 73 -1.61 -0.87 10.61
N PRO A 74 -0.89 -2.02 10.69
CA PRO A 74 0.57 -2.03 10.87
C PRO A 74 1.30 -1.20 9.80
N LEU A 75 0.86 -1.29 8.54
CA LEU A 75 1.49 -0.60 7.42
C LEU A 75 1.32 0.93 7.53
N VAL A 76 0.10 1.40 7.87
CA VAL A 76 -0.15 2.83 8.05
C VAL A 76 0.55 3.36 9.31
N GLU A 77 0.61 2.58 10.41
CA GLU A 77 1.36 2.95 11.62
C GLU A 77 2.87 3.06 11.34
N ALA A 78 3.43 2.15 10.53
CA ALA A 78 4.82 2.25 10.10
C ALA A 78 5.06 3.53 9.28
N ALA A 79 4.17 3.86 8.35
CA ALA A 79 4.25 5.09 7.56
C ALA A 79 4.11 6.36 8.42
N MET A 80 3.23 6.35 9.43
CA MET A 80 3.04 7.47 10.37
C MET A 80 4.28 7.80 11.21
N LYS A 81 5.17 6.83 11.44
CA LYS A 81 6.45 7.07 12.13
C LYS A 81 7.42 7.91 11.30
N ILE A 82 7.25 7.92 9.98
CA ILE A 82 8.19 8.54 9.02
C ILE A 82 7.59 9.86 8.49
N ARG A 83 6.27 9.89 8.24
CA ARG A 83 5.58 11.01 7.60
C ARG A 83 4.27 11.36 8.31
N SER A 84 3.90 12.63 8.30
CA SER A 84 2.53 13.06 8.62
C SER A 84 1.59 12.66 7.48
N ILE A 85 0.45 12.03 7.80
CA ILE A 85 -0.50 11.50 6.82
C ILE A 85 -1.82 12.22 6.94
N CYS A 86 -2.31 12.85 5.86
CA CYS A 86 -3.61 13.50 5.84
C CYS A 86 -4.72 12.62 5.24
N ARG A 87 -4.36 11.68 4.35
CA ARG A 87 -5.33 10.82 3.65
C ARG A 87 -4.74 9.46 3.35
N VAL A 88 -5.59 8.42 3.38
CA VAL A 88 -5.24 7.09 2.88
C VAL A 88 -6.23 6.66 1.81
N THR A 89 -5.73 6.36 0.60
CA THR A 89 -6.52 5.79 -0.49
C THR A 89 -6.32 4.28 -0.56
N ALA A 90 -7.41 3.53 -0.69
CA ALA A 90 -7.36 2.08 -0.78
C ALA A 90 -8.57 1.50 -1.52
N ASP A 91 -8.44 0.26 -1.99
CA ASP A 91 -9.52 -0.41 -2.71
C ASP A 91 -10.61 -0.97 -1.78
N GLY A 92 -11.66 -1.58 -2.39
CA GLY A 92 -12.77 -2.18 -1.65
C GLY A 92 -12.42 -3.45 -0.86
N ALA A 93 -11.23 -4.04 -1.04
CA ALA A 93 -10.77 -5.15 -0.20
C ALA A 93 -10.54 -4.67 1.24
N LEU A 94 -10.18 -3.38 1.39
CA LEU A 94 -9.93 -2.72 2.67
C LEU A 94 -11.18 -2.04 3.27
N ASP A 95 -12.36 -2.17 2.65
CA ASP A 95 -13.64 -1.70 3.19
C ASP A 95 -14.02 -2.50 4.45
N SER A 96 -13.54 -2.08 5.59
CA SER A 96 -13.86 -2.67 6.89
C SER A 96 -14.04 -1.60 7.97
N LYS A 97 -14.91 -1.88 8.97
CA LYS A 97 -15.08 -0.99 10.12
C LYS A 97 -13.75 -0.69 10.82
N LYS A 98 -12.87 -1.70 10.92
CA LYS A 98 -11.56 -1.55 11.58
C LYS A 98 -10.70 -0.50 10.89
N CYS A 99 -10.59 -0.54 9.54
CA CYS A 99 -9.80 0.43 8.79
C CYS A 99 -10.34 1.85 8.93
N PHE A 100 -11.67 2.04 8.79
CA PHE A 100 -12.28 3.36 8.95
C PHE A 100 -12.17 3.90 10.38
N THR A 101 -12.40 3.07 11.41
CA THR A 101 -12.27 3.49 12.81
C THR A 101 -10.82 3.85 13.14
N PHE A 102 -9.87 3.08 12.64
CA PHE A 102 -8.45 3.36 12.81
C PHE A 102 -8.07 4.72 12.21
N LEU A 103 -8.41 4.98 10.96
CA LEU A 103 -8.11 6.26 10.30
C LEU A 103 -8.78 7.44 11.01
N ALA A 104 -10.05 7.28 11.41
CA ALA A 104 -10.80 8.32 12.14
C ALA A 104 -10.15 8.65 13.49
N LYS A 105 -9.59 7.65 14.20
CA LYS A 105 -8.87 7.85 15.48
C LYS A 105 -7.69 8.82 15.32
N TYR A 106 -7.02 8.78 14.19
CA TYR A 106 -5.85 9.63 13.89
C TYR A 106 -6.18 10.87 13.06
N GLY A 107 -7.47 11.16 12.79
CA GLY A 107 -7.89 12.31 11.98
C GLY A 107 -7.49 12.20 10.50
N ILE A 108 -7.23 10.98 10.01
CA ILE A 108 -6.82 10.71 8.62
C ILE A 108 -8.07 10.51 7.75
N ASP A 109 -8.14 11.21 6.61
CA ASP A 109 -9.24 11.09 5.65
C ASP A 109 -9.26 9.70 4.98
N PRO A 110 -10.35 8.88 5.15
CA PRO A 110 -10.43 7.54 4.62
C PRO A 110 -10.96 7.54 3.18
N ALA A 111 -10.13 7.71 2.18
CA ALA A 111 -10.49 7.58 0.78
C ALA A 111 -10.53 6.09 0.35
N ILE A 112 -11.33 5.28 1.03
CA ILE A 112 -11.50 3.85 0.76
C ILE A 112 -12.78 3.62 -0.06
N LYS A 113 -12.65 2.91 -1.19
CA LYS A 113 -13.81 2.51 -1.98
C LYS A 113 -14.65 1.50 -1.20
N VAL A 114 -15.94 1.78 -1.03
CA VAL A 114 -16.85 0.84 -0.37
C VAL A 114 -17.32 -0.26 -1.33
N ARG A 115 -17.65 -1.43 -0.79
CA ARG A 115 -18.15 -2.55 -1.60
C ARG A 115 -19.53 -2.24 -2.17
N LYS A 116 -19.87 -2.82 -3.33
CA LYS A 116 -21.13 -2.56 -4.04
C LYS A 116 -22.39 -2.81 -3.20
N ASN A 117 -22.33 -3.77 -2.27
CA ASN A 117 -23.44 -4.13 -1.39
C ASN A 117 -23.37 -3.45 -0.02
N SER A 118 -22.56 -2.41 0.14
CA SER A 118 -22.45 -1.66 1.39
C SER A 118 -23.70 -0.84 1.63
N VAL A 119 -24.18 -0.87 2.88
CA VAL A 119 -25.34 -0.07 3.32
C VAL A 119 -24.91 0.98 4.34
N ALA A 120 -25.55 2.15 4.31
CA ALA A 120 -25.25 3.28 5.20
C ALA A 120 -25.65 3.06 6.68
N LYS A 121 -26.10 1.85 7.05
CA LYS A 121 -26.48 1.46 8.43
C LYS A 121 -25.33 0.92 9.26
N SER A 122 -24.12 1.47 9.11
CA SER A 122 -22.92 1.01 9.83
C SER A 122 -22.96 1.40 11.30
N ARG A 123 -23.55 0.55 12.17
CA ARG A 123 -23.50 0.76 13.61
C ARG A 123 -22.05 0.74 14.12
N GLY A 124 -21.68 1.71 14.96
CA GLY A 124 -20.36 1.77 15.61
C GLY A 124 -19.19 2.27 14.76
N CYS A 125 -19.44 2.79 13.52
CA CYS A 125 -18.40 3.42 12.72
C CYS A 125 -18.97 4.58 11.89
N PRO A 126 -19.05 5.80 12.46
CA PRO A 126 -19.59 6.97 11.76
C PRO A 126 -18.84 7.30 10.46
N ALA A 127 -17.51 7.22 10.47
CA ALA A 127 -16.69 7.50 9.29
C ALA A 127 -17.04 6.58 8.10
N ARG A 128 -17.22 5.27 8.34
CA ARG A 128 -17.64 4.35 7.28
C ARG A 128 -19.08 4.63 6.82
N LYS A 129 -19.99 4.94 7.75
CA LYS A 129 -21.37 5.31 7.41
C LYS A 129 -21.40 6.51 6.47
N GLN A 130 -20.62 7.54 6.76
CA GLN A 130 -20.50 8.73 5.94
C GLN A 130 -19.93 8.40 4.57
N ALA A 131 -18.81 7.66 4.49
CA ALA A 131 -18.20 7.26 3.22
C ALA A 131 -19.16 6.45 2.34
N VAL A 132 -19.95 5.53 2.92
CA VAL A 132 -20.98 4.78 2.20
C VAL A 132 -22.06 5.71 1.67
N ALA A 133 -22.59 6.63 2.50
CA ALA A 133 -23.63 7.57 2.10
C ALA A 133 -23.17 8.49 0.96
N GLU A 134 -21.95 9.04 1.05
CA GLU A 134 -21.37 9.89 0.01
C GLU A 134 -21.18 9.12 -1.32
N GLN A 135 -20.63 7.91 -1.27
CA GLN A 135 -20.39 7.11 -2.48
C GLN A 135 -21.67 6.61 -3.14
N LEU A 136 -22.70 6.30 -2.37
CA LEU A 136 -24.02 5.92 -2.92
C LEU A 136 -24.77 7.12 -3.52
N LYS A 137 -24.59 8.32 -2.97
CA LYS A 137 -25.21 9.55 -3.47
C LYS A 137 -24.59 9.97 -4.80
N ASP A 138 -23.28 10.14 -4.85
CA ASP A 138 -22.54 10.51 -6.06
C ASP A 138 -21.08 10.03 -5.98
N TYR A 139 -20.81 8.90 -6.61
CA TYR A 139 -19.46 8.34 -6.63
C TYR A 139 -18.44 9.23 -7.37
N LYS A 140 -18.87 9.96 -8.42
CA LYS A 140 -17.96 10.83 -9.18
C LYS A 140 -17.53 12.02 -8.34
N ALA A 141 -18.48 12.68 -7.69
CA ALA A 141 -18.19 13.78 -6.77
C ALA A 141 -17.30 13.32 -5.60
N TRP A 142 -17.61 12.18 -4.97
CA TRP A 142 -16.78 11.59 -3.92
C TRP A 142 -15.34 11.30 -4.42
N ARG A 143 -15.20 10.70 -5.60
CA ARG A 143 -13.90 10.40 -6.21
C ARG A 143 -13.06 11.66 -6.42
N CYS A 144 -13.65 12.75 -6.88
CA CYS A 144 -12.98 14.04 -7.05
C CYS A 144 -12.59 14.65 -5.69
N LYS A 145 -13.55 14.73 -4.76
CA LYS A 145 -13.36 15.29 -3.41
C LYS A 145 -12.19 14.63 -2.66
N HIS A 146 -12.12 13.30 -2.68
CA HIS A 146 -11.11 12.53 -1.99
C HIS A 146 -9.88 12.19 -2.86
N GLN A 147 -9.81 12.72 -4.08
CA GLN A 147 -8.72 12.46 -5.03
C GLN A 147 -8.42 10.95 -5.21
N TYR A 148 -9.46 10.12 -5.11
CA TYR A 148 -9.35 8.66 -5.12
C TYR A 148 -8.65 8.11 -6.37
N GLY A 149 -8.69 8.86 -7.47
CA GLY A 149 -7.97 8.52 -8.70
C GLY A 149 -6.47 8.30 -8.51
N GLN A 150 -5.86 8.95 -7.50
CA GLN A 150 -4.42 8.82 -7.23
C GLN A 150 -4.01 7.43 -6.71
N ARG A 151 -4.95 6.56 -6.34
CA ARG A 151 -4.68 5.17 -5.93
C ARG A 151 -3.84 4.39 -6.95
N TRP A 152 -3.97 4.70 -8.24
CA TRP A 152 -3.19 4.04 -9.30
C TRP A 152 -1.67 4.13 -9.11
N LYS A 153 -1.18 5.07 -8.30
CA LYS A 153 0.24 5.18 -7.97
C LYS A 153 0.81 3.89 -7.35
N ALA A 154 0.08 3.23 -6.45
CA ALA A 154 0.51 1.95 -5.90
C ALA A 154 0.63 0.85 -6.98
N GLU A 155 -0.31 0.81 -7.92
CA GLU A 155 -0.25 -0.11 -9.06
C GLU A 155 0.98 0.17 -9.96
N THR A 156 1.30 1.44 -10.17
CA THR A 156 2.49 1.87 -10.91
C THR A 156 3.77 1.43 -10.20
N VAL A 157 3.84 1.58 -8.88
CA VAL A 157 4.99 1.13 -8.07
C VAL A 157 5.20 -0.38 -8.24
N PHE A 158 4.16 -1.19 -8.12
CA PHE A 158 4.26 -2.64 -8.34
C PHE A 158 4.72 -2.98 -9.75
N SER A 159 4.17 -2.31 -10.75
CA SER A 159 4.53 -2.50 -12.15
C SER A 159 6.01 -2.18 -12.38
N THR A 160 6.48 -1.08 -11.82
CA THR A 160 7.88 -0.62 -11.93
C THR A 160 8.83 -1.54 -11.17
N LEU A 161 8.50 -1.94 -9.94
CA LEU A 161 9.28 -2.92 -9.18
C LEU A 161 9.47 -4.23 -9.95
N LYS A 162 8.38 -4.75 -10.53
CA LYS A 162 8.43 -5.98 -11.33
C LYS A 162 9.24 -5.82 -12.62
N ARG A 163 9.17 -4.67 -13.27
CA ARG A 163 9.92 -4.36 -14.48
C ARG A 163 11.43 -4.24 -14.22
N ILE A 164 11.82 -3.57 -13.12
CA ILE A 164 13.24 -3.33 -12.79
C ILE A 164 13.87 -4.58 -12.18
N PHE A 165 13.21 -5.23 -11.22
CA PHE A 165 13.79 -6.30 -10.40
C PHE A 165 13.24 -7.69 -10.73
N GLY A 166 12.36 -7.79 -11.74
CA GLY A 166 11.69 -9.04 -12.10
C GLY A 166 10.51 -9.38 -11.19
N GLU A 167 9.71 -10.35 -11.62
CA GLU A 167 8.50 -10.80 -10.91
C GLU A 167 8.76 -11.84 -9.82
N HIS A 168 10.03 -12.14 -9.55
CA HIS A 168 10.43 -13.24 -8.69
C HIS A 168 11.31 -12.78 -7.54
N VAL A 169 11.23 -13.53 -6.44
CA VAL A 169 12.21 -13.53 -5.35
C VAL A 169 13.10 -14.75 -5.53
N ASN A 170 14.42 -14.55 -5.48
CA ASN A 170 15.41 -15.61 -5.71
C ASN A 170 15.88 -16.29 -4.43
N ALA A 171 15.77 -15.61 -3.29
CA ALA A 171 16.13 -16.17 -2.00
C ALA A 171 15.29 -17.43 -1.66
N LYS A 172 15.93 -18.37 -0.94
CA LYS A 172 15.28 -19.65 -0.59
C LYS A 172 14.64 -19.64 0.81
N LYS A 173 15.24 -18.94 1.78
CA LYS A 173 14.71 -18.83 3.15
C LYS A 173 13.75 -17.67 3.24
N TYR A 174 12.64 -17.81 3.97
CA TYR A 174 11.63 -16.77 4.11
C TYR A 174 12.23 -15.44 4.60
N VAL A 175 13.09 -15.46 5.61
CA VAL A 175 13.76 -14.26 6.11
C VAL A 175 14.54 -13.53 5.00
N ASN A 176 15.28 -14.28 4.18
CA ASN A 176 16.04 -13.71 3.07
C ASN A 176 15.13 -13.21 1.94
N MET A 177 13.96 -13.85 1.72
CA MET A 177 12.95 -13.37 0.76
C MET A 177 12.40 -12.01 1.19
N VAL A 178 12.12 -11.83 2.48
CA VAL A 178 11.71 -10.55 3.05
C VAL A 178 12.79 -9.50 2.86
N GLN A 179 14.04 -9.83 3.19
CA GLN A 179 15.19 -8.94 3.02
C GLN A 179 15.39 -8.52 1.54
N GLU A 180 15.27 -9.48 0.61
CA GLU A 180 15.36 -9.21 -0.83
C GLU A 180 14.29 -8.20 -1.28
N MET A 181 13.05 -8.36 -0.80
CA MET A 181 11.97 -7.43 -1.16
C MET A 181 12.16 -6.04 -0.55
N LEU A 182 12.62 -5.95 0.70
CA LEU A 182 12.93 -4.68 1.34
C LEU A 182 14.09 -3.96 0.64
N LEU A 183 15.13 -4.70 0.23
CA LEU A 183 16.23 -4.14 -0.55
C LEU A 183 15.76 -3.62 -1.92
N LYS A 184 14.90 -4.37 -2.62
CA LYS A 184 14.30 -3.92 -3.89
C LYS A 184 13.49 -2.64 -3.70
N ALA A 185 12.76 -2.50 -2.58
CA ALA A 185 12.01 -1.28 -2.26
C ALA A 185 12.92 -0.09 -1.98
N ALA A 186 14.01 -0.29 -1.22
CA ALA A 186 15.00 0.76 -0.94
C ALA A 186 15.68 1.24 -2.24
N LEU A 187 16.14 0.32 -3.08
CA LEU A 187 16.72 0.66 -4.39
C LEU A 187 15.71 1.38 -5.31
N TYR A 188 14.43 0.96 -5.27
CA TYR A 188 13.37 1.65 -6.02
C TYR A 188 13.23 3.10 -5.54
N ASN A 189 13.21 3.36 -4.24
CA ASN A 189 13.13 4.72 -3.71
C ASN A 189 14.32 5.57 -4.15
N GLN A 190 15.55 5.05 -4.05
CA GLN A 190 16.76 5.75 -4.53
C GLN A 190 16.67 6.10 -6.03
N LEU A 191 16.25 5.16 -6.87
CA LEU A 191 16.06 5.42 -8.30
C LEU A 191 14.97 6.47 -8.56
N THR A 192 13.90 6.47 -7.79
CA THR A 192 12.80 7.44 -7.90
C THR A 192 13.28 8.83 -7.53
N GLU A 193 14.05 8.96 -6.46
CA GLU A 193 14.66 10.22 -6.03
C GLU A 193 15.66 10.75 -7.08
N MET A 194 16.56 9.91 -7.56
CA MET A 194 17.53 10.29 -8.60
C MET A 194 16.83 10.80 -9.86
N THR A 195 15.75 10.15 -10.30
CA THR A 195 14.99 10.59 -11.48
C THR A 195 14.24 11.90 -11.22
N ALA A 196 13.74 12.13 -10.02
CA ALA A 196 13.09 13.39 -9.64
C ALA A 196 14.09 14.57 -9.67
N ASN A 197 15.32 14.33 -9.21
CA ASN A 197 16.39 15.34 -9.21
C ASN A 197 16.95 15.66 -10.61
N LEU A 198 16.85 14.71 -11.55
CA LEU A 198 17.27 14.89 -12.95
C LEU A 198 16.20 15.57 -13.82
N SER A 199 14.94 15.57 -13.41
CA SER A 199 13.87 16.24 -14.14
C SER A 199 13.96 17.75 -13.90
N PRO A 200 14.04 18.60 -14.94
CA PRO A 200 14.04 20.06 -14.76
C PRO A 200 12.76 20.46 -14.03
N LYS A 201 12.90 21.24 -12.93
CA LYS A 201 11.74 21.84 -12.27
C LYS A 201 11.01 22.70 -13.32
N PRO A 202 9.69 22.54 -13.47
CA PRO A 202 8.94 23.46 -14.32
C PRO A 202 9.16 24.88 -13.79
N LEU A 203 9.57 25.79 -14.71
CA LEU A 203 9.72 27.22 -14.49
C LEU A 203 8.41 27.87 -14.06
#